data_3959457da05516839684399dbf62a76b
#
_entry.id   3959457da05516839684399dbf62a76b
#
_cell.length_a   1.000
_cell.length_b   1.000
_cell.length_c   1.000
_cell.angle_alpha   90.00
_cell.angle_beta   90.00
_cell.angle_gamma   90.00
#
_symmetry.space_group_name_H-M   'P 1'
#
loop_
_entity.id
_entity.type
_entity.pdbx_description
1 polymer ?
#
loop_
_entity_poly.entity_id
_entity_poly.type
_entity_poly.pdbx_seq_one_letter_code
_entity_poly.pdbx_strand_id
1 'polypeptide(L)'
;MIDSEQLKQHMVKAVEEIRATNPMAGSITNTVTIDFVANAQLAVGGSAAMVYLPDEGEALVAGGGAIYLNMGTLFPIYEQTIPRAAKAAHDAGKPWVLDPVGLGIGSLRTQLVNHRTRQRLRDHRTLRPVGS
;
A
#
# COMPACT_ATOMS: atom_id res chain seq x y z
N MET A 1 -7.85 21.56 -5.52
CA MET A 1 -7.10 21.22 -4.28
C MET A 1 -8.10 21.07 -3.16
N ILE A 2 -8.00 20.00 -2.36
CA ILE A 2 -8.84 19.80 -1.17
C ILE A 2 -8.40 20.77 -0.08
N ASP A 3 -9.32 21.51 0.54
CA ASP A 3 -9.04 22.31 1.72
C ASP A 3 -9.01 21.45 3.00
N SER A 4 -8.58 22.02 4.11
CA SER A 4 -8.41 21.27 5.36
C SER A 4 -9.73 20.75 5.94
N GLU A 5 -10.83 21.44 5.73
CA GLU A 5 -12.15 21.01 6.21
C GLU A 5 -12.68 19.83 5.39
N GLN A 6 -12.55 19.88 4.08
CA GLN A 6 -12.89 18.77 3.19
C GLN A 6 -12.06 17.54 3.51
N LEU A 7 -10.75 17.70 3.80
CA LEU A 7 -9.88 16.59 4.20
C LEU A 7 -10.37 15.93 5.50
N LYS A 8 -10.70 16.72 6.52
CA LYS A 8 -11.25 16.21 7.79
C LYS A 8 -12.54 15.41 7.56
N GLN A 9 -13.46 15.93 6.77
CA GLN A 9 -14.71 15.26 6.43
C GLN A 9 -14.46 13.91 5.74
N HIS A 10 -13.51 13.85 4.80
CA HIS A 10 -13.12 12.61 4.14
C HIS A 10 -12.50 11.60 5.13
N MET A 11 -11.68 12.08 6.06
CA MET A 11 -11.08 11.21 7.09
C MET A 11 -12.14 10.63 8.04
N VAL A 12 -13.08 11.45 8.51
CA VAL A 12 -14.19 11.00 9.35
C VAL A 12 -15.03 9.94 8.64
N LYS A 13 -15.41 10.22 7.40
CA LYS A 13 -16.17 9.28 6.56
C LYS A 13 -15.44 7.97 6.36
N ALA A 14 -14.13 8.02 6.07
CA ALA A 14 -13.32 6.82 5.92
C ALA A 14 -13.29 5.96 7.17
N VAL A 15 -13.16 6.57 8.36
CA VAL A 15 -13.21 5.85 9.64
C VAL A 15 -14.59 5.22 9.88
N GLU A 16 -15.66 5.92 9.58
CA GLU A 16 -17.02 5.40 9.69
C GLU A 16 -17.24 4.19 8.77
N GLU A 17 -16.79 4.27 7.54
CA GLU A 17 -16.87 3.17 6.56
C GLU A 17 -16.03 1.95 7.01
N ILE A 18 -14.83 2.18 7.54
CA ILE A 18 -13.97 1.12 8.07
C ILE A 18 -14.67 0.41 9.24
N ARG A 19 -15.27 1.16 10.17
CA ARG A 19 -16.00 0.58 11.30
C ARG A 19 -17.25 -0.20 10.88
N ALA A 20 -17.92 0.26 9.83
CA ALA A 20 -19.10 -0.41 9.31
C ALA A 20 -18.78 -1.71 8.55
N THR A 21 -17.65 -1.79 7.87
CA THR A 21 -17.31 -2.89 6.96
C THR A 21 -16.20 -3.80 7.44
N ASN A 22 -15.41 -3.37 8.45
CA ASN A 22 -14.25 -4.09 8.97
C ASN A 22 -13.33 -4.65 7.88
N PRO A 23 -12.80 -3.83 6.96
CA PRO A 23 -11.97 -4.30 5.88
C PRO A 23 -10.61 -4.78 6.41
N MET A 24 -10.02 -5.76 5.74
CA MET A 24 -8.64 -6.17 5.99
C MET A 24 -7.71 -5.33 5.13
N ALA A 25 -6.77 -4.65 5.77
CA ALA A 25 -5.62 -4.03 5.11
C ALA A 25 -4.38 -4.90 5.36
N GLY A 26 -3.85 -5.48 4.31
CA GLY A 26 -2.58 -6.21 4.37
C GLY A 26 -1.41 -5.25 4.54
N SER A 27 -0.36 -5.69 5.23
CA SER A 27 0.85 -4.89 5.41
C SER A 27 2.10 -5.71 5.17
N ILE A 28 3.00 -5.13 4.38
CA ILE A 28 4.40 -5.51 4.28
C ILE A 28 5.16 -4.34 4.87
N THR A 29 5.62 -4.49 6.12
CA THR A 29 6.13 -3.36 6.89
C THR A 29 7.43 -3.70 7.61
N ASN A 30 8.00 -2.72 8.31
CA ASN A 30 9.24 -2.89 9.03
C ASN A 30 9.02 -3.47 10.43
N THR A 31 10.06 -4.11 10.98
CA THR A 31 9.99 -4.78 12.27
C THR A 31 10.00 -3.85 13.48
N VAL A 32 10.34 -2.58 13.30
CA VAL A 32 10.37 -1.59 14.38
C VAL A 32 8.96 -1.15 14.77
N THR A 33 8.08 -1.00 13.80
CA THR A 33 6.74 -0.44 13.99
C THR A 33 5.61 -1.42 13.67
N ILE A 34 5.91 -2.69 13.42
CA ILE A 34 4.91 -3.69 12.99
C ILE A 34 3.74 -3.80 13.97
N ASP A 35 3.99 -3.86 15.26
CA ASP A 35 2.95 -3.92 16.29
C ASP A 35 2.10 -2.65 16.32
N PHE A 36 2.75 -1.50 16.19
CA PHE A 36 2.05 -0.21 16.17
C PHE A 36 1.11 -0.12 14.95
N VAL A 37 1.58 -0.53 13.78
CA VAL A 37 0.77 -0.52 12.55
C VAL A 37 -0.43 -1.46 12.69
N ALA A 38 -0.21 -2.69 13.16
CA ALA A 38 -1.29 -3.65 13.39
C ALA A 38 -2.32 -3.13 14.38
N ASN A 39 -1.88 -2.58 15.50
CA ASN A 39 -2.77 -2.04 16.53
C ASN A 39 -3.52 -0.80 16.06
N ALA A 40 -2.89 0.07 15.27
CA ALA A 40 -3.56 1.23 14.68
C ALA A 40 -4.68 0.81 13.70
N GLN A 41 -4.43 -0.20 12.86
CA GLN A 41 -5.44 -0.75 11.96
C GLN A 41 -6.64 -1.34 12.71
N LEU A 42 -6.38 -2.07 13.79
CA LEU A 42 -7.44 -2.60 14.67
C LEU A 42 -8.20 -1.49 15.39
N ALA A 43 -7.49 -0.48 15.89
CA ALA A 43 -8.09 0.62 16.65
C ALA A 43 -9.08 1.46 15.81
N VAL A 44 -8.84 1.63 14.52
CA VAL A 44 -9.79 2.33 13.64
C VAL A 44 -10.96 1.45 13.20
N GLY A 45 -10.99 0.18 13.57
CA GLY A 45 -12.09 -0.75 13.29
C GLY A 45 -11.86 -1.68 12.11
N GLY A 46 -10.67 -1.69 11.53
CA GLY A 46 -10.27 -2.62 10.49
C GLY A 46 -9.71 -3.95 11.02
N SER A 47 -9.34 -4.82 10.11
CA SER A 47 -8.56 -6.02 10.39
C SER A 47 -7.14 -5.87 9.85
N ALA A 48 -6.17 -6.46 10.55
CA ALA A 48 -4.76 -6.37 10.20
C ALA A 48 -4.17 -7.72 9.84
N ALA A 49 -3.32 -7.76 8.82
CA ALA A 49 -2.52 -8.93 8.47
C ALA A 49 -1.13 -8.48 8.01
N MET A 50 -0.11 -9.08 8.59
CA MET A 50 1.30 -8.75 8.35
C MET A 50 2.00 -9.96 7.73
N VAL A 51 2.64 -9.78 6.57
CA VAL A 51 3.34 -10.85 5.86
C VAL A 51 4.67 -10.39 5.31
N TYR A 52 5.53 -11.33 4.94
CA TYR A 52 6.86 -11.08 4.38
C TYR A 52 7.06 -11.72 3.00
N LEU A 53 6.39 -12.85 2.73
CA LEU A 53 6.63 -13.61 1.52
C LEU A 53 5.88 -13.04 0.31
N PRO A 54 6.45 -13.18 -0.90
CA PRO A 54 5.84 -12.61 -2.11
C PRO A 54 4.45 -13.14 -2.43
N ASP A 55 4.23 -14.44 -2.34
CA ASP A 55 2.94 -15.09 -2.57
C ASP A 55 1.90 -14.72 -1.50
N GLU A 56 2.32 -14.58 -0.25
CA GLU A 56 1.45 -14.09 0.82
C GLU A 56 1.04 -12.63 0.60
N GLY A 57 1.96 -11.79 0.14
CA GLY A 57 1.65 -10.40 -0.23
C GLY A 57 0.60 -10.32 -1.35
N GLU A 58 0.72 -11.15 -2.36
CA GLU A 58 -0.28 -11.27 -3.44
C GLU A 58 -1.62 -11.78 -2.90
N ALA A 59 -1.60 -12.77 -2.00
CA ALA A 59 -2.81 -13.31 -1.37
C ALA A 59 -3.53 -12.25 -0.51
N LEU A 60 -2.79 -11.42 0.23
CA LEU A 60 -3.38 -10.32 1.00
C LEU A 60 -4.05 -9.28 0.08
N VAL A 61 -3.47 -9.00 -1.07
CA VAL A 61 -4.11 -8.14 -2.07
C VAL A 61 -5.39 -8.77 -2.58
N ALA A 62 -5.38 -10.05 -2.89
CA ALA A 62 -6.56 -10.74 -3.40
C ALA A 62 -7.72 -10.77 -2.38
N GLY A 63 -7.40 -11.06 -1.11
CA GLY A 63 -8.41 -11.21 -0.04
C GLY A 63 -8.75 -9.94 0.71
N GLY A 64 -7.95 -8.88 0.60
CA GLY A 64 -8.12 -7.63 1.36
C GLY A 64 -8.70 -6.49 0.56
N GLY A 65 -8.96 -5.38 1.25
CA GLY A 65 -9.46 -4.14 0.66
C GLY A 65 -8.36 -3.18 0.21
N ALA A 66 -7.18 -3.27 0.82
CA ALA A 66 -6.04 -2.40 0.53
C ALA A 66 -4.73 -3.06 0.97
N ILE A 67 -3.59 -2.52 0.55
CA ILE A 67 -2.28 -2.96 1.05
C ILE A 67 -1.36 -1.77 1.38
N TYR A 68 -0.63 -1.90 2.48
CA TYR A 68 0.38 -0.98 2.95
C TYR A 68 1.77 -1.57 2.76
N LEU A 69 2.63 -0.85 2.08
CA LEU A 69 4.01 -1.23 1.78
C LEU A 69 4.96 -0.22 2.43
N ASN A 70 5.74 -0.66 3.41
CA ASN A 70 6.70 0.17 4.12
C ASN A 70 8.12 -0.34 3.91
N MET A 71 9.03 0.55 3.55
CA MET A 71 10.43 0.23 3.23
C MET A 71 11.39 0.51 4.40
N GLY A 72 10.91 0.54 5.65
CA GLY A 72 11.74 0.92 6.80
C GLY A 72 12.92 -0.02 7.04
N THR A 73 12.66 -1.27 7.33
CA THR A 73 13.66 -2.33 7.45
C THR A 73 13.48 -3.30 6.29
N LEU A 74 14.37 -3.26 5.31
CA LEU A 74 14.29 -4.14 4.15
C LEU A 74 15.04 -5.45 4.42
N PHE A 75 14.29 -6.55 4.43
CA PHE A 75 14.87 -7.88 4.28
C PHE A 75 15.13 -8.19 2.80
N PRO A 76 16.09 -9.07 2.46
CA PRO A 76 16.38 -9.42 1.06
C PRO A 76 15.15 -9.86 0.27
N ILE A 77 14.22 -10.59 0.90
CA ILE A 77 12.98 -11.06 0.25
C ILE A 77 12.08 -9.91 -0.23
N TYR A 78 12.18 -8.72 0.36
CA TYR A 78 11.37 -7.57 -0.02
C TYR A 78 11.68 -7.03 -1.42
N GLU A 79 12.85 -7.36 -1.96
CA GLU A 79 13.16 -7.10 -3.39
C GLU A 79 12.13 -7.74 -4.32
N GLN A 80 11.58 -8.90 -3.93
CA GLN A 80 10.53 -9.60 -4.66
C GLN A 80 9.12 -9.25 -4.15
N THR A 81 8.93 -9.21 -2.85
CA THR A 81 7.62 -9.07 -2.23
C THR A 81 6.97 -7.73 -2.56
N ILE A 82 7.70 -6.62 -2.42
CA ILE A 82 7.13 -5.28 -2.62
C ILE A 82 6.69 -5.06 -4.07
N PRO A 83 7.50 -5.34 -5.10
CA PRO A 83 7.06 -5.17 -6.48
C PRO A 83 5.89 -6.07 -6.86
N ARG A 84 5.87 -7.33 -6.41
CA ARG A 84 4.79 -8.28 -6.71
C ARG A 84 3.47 -7.88 -6.05
N ALA A 85 3.50 -7.49 -4.79
CA ALA A 85 2.32 -7.00 -4.08
C ALA A 85 1.77 -5.70 -4.70
N ALA A 86 2.66 -4.75 -5.03
CA ALA A 86 2.28 -3.51 -5.69
C ALA A 86 1.65 -3.76 -7.06
N LYS A 87 2.24 -4.67 -7.85
CA LYS A 87 1.68 -5.06 -9.15
C LYS A 87 0.31 -5.73 -9.00
N ALA A 88 0.17 -6.65 -8.08
CA ALA A 88 -1.10 -7.33 -7.82
C ALA A 88 -2.20 -6.33 -7.42
N ALA A 89 -1.89 -5.37 -6.55
CA ALA A 89 -2.83 -4.33 -6.14
C ALA A 89 -3.24 -3.43 -7.32
N HIS A 90 -2.27 -3.04 -8.15
CA HIS A 90 -2.52 -2.25 -9.34
C HIS A 90 -3.43 -3.01 -10.33
N ASP A 91 -3.10 -4.25 -10.66
CA ASP A 91 -3.85 -5.08 -11.62
C ASP A 91 -5.28 -5.37 -11.12
N ALA A 92 -5.47 -5.50 -9.81
CA ALA A 92 -6.77 -5.68 -9.17
C ALA A 92 -7.57 -4.38 -8.95
N GLY A 93 -6.99 -3.22 -9.27
CA GLY A 93 -7.61 -1.91 -9.02
C GLY A 93 -7.81 -1.61 -7.53
N LYS A 94 -7.01 -2.21 -6.64
CA LYS A 94 -7.12 -2.02 -5.20
C LYS A 94 -6.23 -0.89 -4.70
N PRO A 95 -6.68 -0.10 -3.72
CA PRO A 95 -5.86 0.97 -3.13
C PRO A 95 -4.62 0.41 -2.46
N TRP A 96 -3.53 1.12 -2.57
CA TRP A 96 -2.29 0.79 -1.92
C TRP A 96 -1.44 2.03 -1.63
N VAL A 97 -0.68 1.96 -0.56
CA VAL A 97 0.21 3.03 -0.10
C VAL A 97 1.63 2.52 -0.02
N LEU A 98 2.58 3.29 -0.53
CA LEU A 98 4.01 3.07 -0.33
C LEU A 98 4.55 4.15 0.61
N ASP A 99 5.15 3.72 1.69
CA ASP A 99 5.91 4.56 2.61
C ASP A 99 7.42 4.36 2.36
N PRO A 100 8.08 5.29 1.67
CA PRO A 100 9.46 5.15 1.23
C PRO A 100 10.46 5.51 2.32
N VAL A 101 10.31 4.94 3.50
CA VAL A 101 11.21 5.18 4.63
C VAL A 101 12.66 4.91 4.25
N GLY A 102 13.54 5.83 4.61
CA GLY A 102 14.98 5.68 4.39
C GLY A 102 15.41 5.80 2.92
N LEU A 103 14.63 6.44 2.09
CA LEU A 103 15.00 6.66 0.68
C LEU A 103 16.36 7.37 0.59
N GLY A 104 17.25 6.80 -0.22
CA GLY A 104 18.64 7.25 -0.34
C GLY A 104 19.63 6.44 0.52
N ILE A 105 19.15 5.59 1.44
CA ILE A 105 19.99 4.63 2.16
C ILE A 105 20.13 3.36 1.31
N GLY A 106 21.29 3.14 0.73
CA GLY A 106 21.54 2.01 -0.15
C GLY A 106 20.78 2.09 -1.48
N SER A 107 21.00 1.12 -2.34
CA SER A 107 20.46 1.12 -3.71
C SER A 107 19.06 0.51 -3.84
N LEU A 108 18.71 -0.47 -3.02
CA LEU A 108 17.46 -1.23 -3.16
C LEU A 108 16.23 -0.34 -2.98
N ARG A 109 16.23 0.57 -1.99
CA ARG A 109 15.11 1.50 -1.77
C ARG A 109 14.83 2.36 -3.00
N THR A 110 15.89 2.91 -3.59
CA THR A 110 15.79 3.71 -4.82
C THR A 110 15.27 2.90 -6.00
N GLN A 111 15.74 1.66 -6.15
CA GLN A 111 15.26 0.75 -7.20
C GLN A 111 13.78 0.43 -7.06
N LEU A 112 13.31 0.13 -5.86
CA LEU A 112 11.90 -0.18 -5.58
C LEU A 112 10.98 1.01 -5.90
N VAL A 113 11.38 2.23 -5.53
CA VAL A 113 10.61 3.44 -5.86
C VAL A 113 10.61 3.71 -7.37
N ASN A 114 11.76 3.60 -8.04
CA ASN A 114 11.89 3.84 -9.48
C ASN A 114 11.10 2.81 -10.32
N HIS A 115 11.07 1.57 -9.91
CA HIS A 115 10.26 0.54 -10.58
C HIS A 115 8.77 0.93 -10.59
N ARG A 116 8.28 1.48 -9.50
CA ARG A 116 6.92 1.99 -9.36
C ARG A 116 6.63 3.18 -10.27
N THR A 117 7.54 4.15 -10.31
CA THR A 117 7.38 5.35 -11.15
C THR A 117 7.30 4.97 -12.63
N ARG A 118 8.09 4.00 -13.06
CA ARG A 118 8.06 3.49 -14.44
C ARG A 118 6.75 2.77 -14.76
N GLN A 119 6.17 2.02 -13.84
CA GLN A 119 4.85 1.40 -14.03
C GLN A 119 3.77 2.48 -14.21
N ARG A 120 3.67 3.46 -13.31
CA ARG A 120 2.72 4.57 -13.44
C ARG A 120 2.85 5.32 -14.75
N LEU A 121 4.06 5.60 -15.21
CA LEU A 121 4.28 6.31 -16.48
C LEU A 121 3.87 5.49 -17.70
N ARG A 122 3.94 4.17 -17.65
CA ARG A 122 3.44 3.29 -18.72
C ARG A 122 1.92 3.32 -18.76
N ASP A 123 1.26 3.31 -17.61
CA ASP A 123 -0.19 3.25 -17.51
C ASP A 123 -0.86 4.55 -17.96
N HIS A 124 -0.26 5.70 -17.66
CA HIS A 124 -0.73 7.00 -18.18
C HIS A 124 -0.60 7.11 -19.71
N ARG A 125 0.29 6.34 -20.34
CA ARG A 125 0.38 6.30 -21.80
C ARG A 125 -0.67 5.42 -22.46
N THR A 126 -1.29 4.51 -21.72
CA THR A 126 -2.36 3.62 -22.22
C THR A 126 -3.75 4.20 -22.07
N LEU A 127 -3.93 5.26 -21.29
CA LEU A 127 -5.16 6.03 -21.23
C LEU A 127 -5.19 7.02 -22.41
N ARG A 128 -5.39 6.51 -23.63
CA ARG A 128 -5.83 7.37 -24.74
C ARG A 128 -7.28 7.81 -24.46
N PRO A 129 -7.62 9.07 -24.71
CA PRO A 129 -9.02 9.49 -24.64
C PRO A 129 -9.82 8.64 -25.64
N VAL A 130 -10.84 7.97 -25.14
CA VAL A 130 -11.86 7.34 -25.99
C VAL A 130 -12.74 8.47 -26.50
N GLY A 131 -12.70 8.71 -27.79
CA GLY A 131 -13.78 9.40 -28.50
C GLY A 131 -13.45 10.78 -29.02
N SER A 132 -13.27 10.89 -30.27
CA SER A 132 -13.86 11.91 -31.13
C SER A 132 -14.69 11.20 -32.17
#